data_ccbe66d4e4cae3325e543588fa4599d3
#
_entry.id   ccbe66d4e4cae3325e543588fa4599d3
#
_cell.length_a   1.000
_cell.length_b   1.000
_cell.length_c   1.000
_cell.angle_alpha   90.00
_cell.angle_beta   90.00
_cell.angle_gamma   90.00
#
_symmetry.space_group_name_H-M   'P 1'
#
loop_
_entity.id
_entity.type
_entity.pdbx_description
1 polymer ?
#
loop_
_entity_poly.entity_id
_entity_poly.type
_entity_poly.pdbx_seq_one_letter_code
_entity_poly.pdbx_strand_id
1 'polypeptide(L)'
;AGWTAAIYAARAQMEPFVFEGAGSRTMIPGGQLMFTTEVENYPGFKEGVMGQDLMMEMREQALRFGTRAIWEDIVEIDVEQYPFRLVSSGGKEVFADSVILATGANARWLGLPNEEKLAQSGGGVSACAVCDGALPAFRDQVLAVIGGGDSAMEDALYLTKFAKEVVVVHRRDEFRASKIMAERVL
;
A
#
# COMPACT_ATOMS: atom_id res chain seq x y z
N ALA A 1 0.69 4.38 -7.14
CA ALA A 1 1.55 5.57 -7.38
C ALA A 1 2.40 5.38 -8.63
N GLY A 2 3.16 4.27 -8.76
CA GLY A 2 4.05 4.03 -9.90
C GLY A 2 3.36 4.11 -11.27
N TRP A 3 2.26 3.41 -11.45
CA TRP A 3 1.50 3.46 -12.71
C TRP A 3 0.95 4.84 -13.03
N THR A 4 0.44 5.55 -12.01
CA THR A 4 -0.03 6.93 -12.21
C THR A 4 1.12 7.84 -12.66
N ALA A 5 2.28 7.74 -12.03
CA ALA A 5 3.47 8.49 -12.44
C ALA A 5 3.89 8.14 -13.88
N ALA A 6 3.89 6.84 -14.21
CA ALA A 6 4.23 6.35 -15.54
C ALA A 6 3.30 6.88 -16.64
N ILE A 7 1.98 6.93 -16.38
CA ILE A 7 0.99 7.50 -17.30
C ILE A 7 1.37 8.95 -17.66
N TYR A 8 1.67 9.76 -16.65
CA TYR A 8 2.00 11.17 -16.87
C TYR A 8 3.36 11.36 -17.51
N ALA A 9 4.38 10.58 -17.11
CA ALA A 9 5.69 10.61 -17.75
C ALA A 9 5.64 10.21 -19.22
N ALA A 10 4.89 9.14 -19.55
CA ALA A 10 4.70 8.69 -20.92
C ALA A 10 3.95 9.74 -21.78
N ARG A 11 2.91 10.36 -21.22
CA ARG A 11 2.20 11.46 -21.90
C ARG A 11 3.07 12.68 -22.14
N ALA A 12 4.05 12.91 -21.25
CA ALA A 12 5.06 13.96 -21.42
C ALA A 12 6.23 13.54 -22.34
N GLN A 13 6.13 12.38 -23.00
CA GLN A 13 7.15 11.83 -23.92
C GLN A 13 8.53 11.59 -23.25
N MET A 14 8.51 11.21 -21.97
CA MET A 14 9.75 10.94 -21.20
C MET A 14 10.21 9.47 -21.32
N GLU A 15 9.54 8.64 -22.13
CA GLU A 15 9.86 7.22 -22.35
C GLU A 15 10.10 6.40 -21.06
N PRO A 16 9.17 6.40 -20.12
CA PRO A 16 9.40 5.77 -18.82
C PRO A 16 9.53 4.25 -18.90
N PHE A 17 10.44 3.72 -18.06
CA PHE A 17 10.49 2.32 -17.70
C PHE A 17 9.85 2.15 -16.31
N VAL A 18 9.07 1.09 -16.13
CA VAL A 18 8.56 0.68 -14.81
C VAL A 18 9.09 -0.71 -14.50
N PHE A 19 9.90 -0.81 -13.46
CA PHE A 19 10.25 -2.07 -12.86
C PHE A 19 9.16 -2.43 -11.86
N GLU A 20 8.32 -3.38 -12.22
CA GLU A 20 7.14 -3.75 -11.41
C GLU A 20 7.47 -4.75 -10.30
N GLY A 21 8.67 -5.28 -10.30
CA GLY A 21 9.11 -6.35 -9.40
C GLY A 21 8.83 -7.74 -9.98
N ALA A 22 9.62 -8.72 -9.56
CA ALA A 22 9.47 -10.12 -9.98
C ALA A 22 8.37 -10.86 -9.18
N GLY A 23 7.89 -10.25 -8.13
CA GLY A 23 6.91 -10.84 -7.23
C GLY A 23 7.52 -11.81 -6.22
N SER A 24 6.92 -11.86 -5.05
CA SER A 24 7.21 -12.81 -3.99
C SER A 24 5.92 -13.25 -3.31
N ARG A 25 5.99 -14.13 -2.31
CA ARG A 25 4.79 -14.52 -1.55
C ARG A 25 4.14 -13.37 -0.78
N THR A 26 4.91 -12.34 -0.45
CA THR A 26 4.48 -11.21 0.36
C THR A 26 4.41 -9.89 -0.43
N MET A 27 4.95 -9.87 -1.65
CA MET A 27 4.95 -8.70 -2.52
C MET A 27 4.61 -9.12 -3.94
N ILE A 28 3.45 -8.73 -4.43
CA ILE A 28 3.03 -8.93 -5.81
C ILE A 28 3.12 -7.60 -6.55
N PRO A 29 3.51 -7.58 -7.81
CA PRO A 29 3.38 -6.39 -8.67
C PRO A 29 1.97 -5.83 -8.61
N GLY A 30 1.85 -4.53 -8.28
CA GLY A 30 0.56 -3.90 -8.00
C GLY A 30 0.38 -3.51 -6.52
N GLY A 31 1.14 -4.12 -5.60
CA GLY A 31 1.18 -3.77 -4.19
C GLY A 31 -0.07 -4.18 -3.41
N GLN A 32 -0.42 -3.43 -2.37
CA GLN A 32 -1.49 -3.80 -1.44
C GLN A 32 -2.87 -3.96 -2.09
N LEU A 33 -3.15 -3.25 -3.17
CA LEU A 33 -4.42 -3.38 -3.89
C LEU A 33 -4.61 -4.77 -4.52
N MET A 34 -3.53 -5.52 -4.75
CA MET A 34 -3.62 -6.89 -5.26
C MET A 34 -4.16 -7.88 -4.22
N PHE A 35 -4.16 -7.51 -2.95
CA PHE A 35 -4.64 -8.35 -1.84
C PHE A 35 -6.01 -7.91 -1.31
N THR A 36 -6.51 -6.75 -1.72
CA THR A 36 -7.82 -6.28 -1.30
C THR A 36 -8.92 -6.78 -2.23
N THR A 37 -10.13 -6.84 -1.73
CA THR A 37 -11.33 -7.17 -2.50
C THR A 37 -11.81 -5.91 -3.23
N GLU A 38 -12.93 -5.38 -2.83
CA GLU A 38 -13.54 -4.21 -3.44
C GLU A 38 -12.92 -2.90 -2.93
N VAL A 39 -12.62 -2.00 -3.84
CA VAL A 39 -12.14 -0.64 -3.59
C VAL A 39 -13.28 0.32 -3.88
N GLU A 40 -13.96 0.79 -2.83
CA GLU A 40 -15.14 1.65 -2.95
C GLU A 40 -14.79 3.14 -3.08
N ASN A 41 -13.57 3.51 -2.71
CA ASN A 41 -13.14 4.90 -2.53
C ASN A 41 -12.20 5.42 -3.63
N TYR A 42 -12.09 4.71 -4.76
CA TYR A 42 -11.33 5.19 -5.91
C TYR A 42 -12.26 5.96 -6.86
N PRO A 43 -12.03 7.27 -7.07
CA PRO A 43 -12.90 8.10 -7.90
C PRO A 43 -13.02 7.59 -9.34
N GLY A 44 -14.26 7.56 -9.87
CA GLY A 44 -14.56 7.08 -11.22
C GLY A 44 -15.24 5.71 -11.27
N PHE A 45 -15.25 4.96 -10.16
CA PHE A 45 -15.93 3.68 -10.01
C PHE A 45 -17.01 3.78 -8.93
N LYS A 46 -18.20 4.22 -9.33
CA LYS A 46 -19.30 4.52 -8.37
C LYS A 46 -19.82 3.30 -7.61
N GLU A 47 -19.68 2.11 -8.19
CA GLU A 47 -20.10 0.85 -7.58
C GLU A 47 -18.90 0.11 -6.93
N GLY A 48 -17.71 0.77 -6.86
CA GLY A 48 -16.46 0.11 -6.48
C GLY A 48 -15.79 -0.62 -7.64
N VAL A 49 -14.63 -1.16 -7.39
CA VAL A 49 -13.83 -1.95 -8.35
C VAL A 49 -12.97 -2.95 -7.57
N MET A 50 -12.79 -4.15 -8.08
CA MET A 50 -11.84 -5.09 -7.49
C MET A 50 -10.42 -4.53 -7.54
N GLY A 51 -9.66 -4.64 -6.44
CA GLY A 51 -8.32 -4.06 -6.35
C GLY A 51 -7.38 -4.58 -7.44
N GLN A 52 -7.47 -5.85 -7.79
CA GLN A 52 -6.70 -6.46 -8.88
C GLN A 52 -7.06 -5.85 -10.24
N ASP A 53 -8.36 -5.70 -10.52
CA ASP A 53 -8.84 -5.12 -11.78
C ASP A 53 -8.39 -3.66 -11.91
N LEU A 54 -8.49 -2.88 -10.83
CA LEU A 54 -8.01 -1.50 -10.81
C LEU A 54 -6.51 -1.41 -11.14
N MET A 55 -5.69 -2.32 -10.58
CA MET A 55 -4.26 -2.33 -10.86
C MET A 55 -3.94 -2.75 -12.29
N MET A 56 -4.69 -3.68 -12.85
CA MET A 56 -4.57 -4.09 -14.27
C MET A 56 -4.94 -2.94 -15.20
N GLU A 57 -6.05 -2.27 -14.96
CA GLU A 57 -6.49 -1.10 -15.75
C GLU A 57 -5.44 0.03 -15.71
N MET A 58 -4.89 0.35 -14.53
CA MET A 58 -3.83 1.35 -14.41
C MET A 58 -2.56 0.96 -15.20
N ARG A 59 -2.19 -0.33 -15.15
CA ARG A 59 -1.06 -0.85 -15.90
C ARG A 59 -1.28 -0.74 -17.41
N GLU A 60 -2.41 -1.23 -17.88
CA GLU A 60 -2.77 -1.18 -19.32
C GLU A 60 -2.86 0.25 -19.82
N GLN A 61 -3.40 1.16 -19.02
CA GLN A 61 -3.42 2.58 -19.35
C GLN A 61 -2.00 3.15 -19.53
N ALA A 62 -1.07 2.81 -18.64
CA ALA A 62 0.32 3.25 -18.76
C ALA A 62 1.00 2.68 -20.01
N LEU A 63 0.81 1.40 -20.29
CA LEU A 63 1.34 0.73 -21.50
C LEU A 63 0.80 1.36 -22.78
N ARG A 64 -0.48 1.70 -22.81
CA ARG A 64 -1.11 2.38 -23.94
C ARG A 64 -0.45 3.71 -24.29
N PHE A 65 0.08 4.42 -23.30
CA PHE A 65 0.83 5.68 -23.52
C PHE A 65 2.32 5.46 -23.82
N GLY A 66 2.78 4.21 -23.93
CA GLY A 66 4.17 3.89 -24.31
C GLY A 66 5.11 3.61 -23.13
N THR A 67 4.60 3.46 -21.92
CA THR A 67 5.40 2.97 -20.80
C THR A 67 5.93 1.57 -21.08
N ARG A 68 7.20 1.32 -20.78
CA ARG A 68 7.80 0.00 -20.85
C ARG A 68 7.82 -0.65 -19.47
N ALA A 69 7.08 -1.75 -19.30
CA ALA A 69 7.02 -2.51 -18.04
C ALA A 69 8.04 -3.65 -18.07
N ILE A 70 8.77 -3.82 -16.98
CA ILE A 70 9.82 -4.84 -16.82
C ILE A 70 9.52 -5.62 -15.54
N TRP A 71 9.39 -6.93 -15.70
CA TRP A 71 9.07 -7.86 -14.63
C TRP A 71 10.35 -8.30 -13.89
N GLU A 72 11.04 -7.34 -13.31
CA GLU A 72 12.27 -7.53 -12.55
C GLU A 72 12.27 -6.57 -11.36
N ASP A 73 12.98 -6.94 -10.30
CA ASP A 73 13.27 -6.05 -9.19
C ASP A 73 14.48 -5.16 -9.51
N ILE A 74 14.54 -3.96 -8.96
CA ILE A 74 15.77 -3.19 -8.88
C ILE A 74 16.48 -3.55 -7.56
N VAL A 75 17.71 -4.02 -7.67
CA VAL A 75 18.52 -4.50 -6.55
C VAL A 75 19.60 -3.53 -6.12
N GLU A 76 19.94 -2.58 -6.99
CA GLU A 76 20.94 -1.55 -6.72
C GLU A 76 20.56 -0.25 -7.43
N ILE A 77 20.74 0.87 -6.77
CA ILE A 77 20.63 2.22 -7.33
C ILE A 77 21.86 3.02 -6.92
N ASP A 78 22.61 3.52 -7.89
CA ASP A 78 23.70 4.47 -7.68
C ASP A 78 23.21 5.88 -8.01
N VAL A 79 23.12 6.72 -6.97
CA VAL A 79 22.68 8.12 -7.07
C VAL A 79 23.84 9.12 -6.99
N GLU A 80 25.07 8.65 -6.84
CA GLU A 80 26.27 9.49 -6.76
C GLU A 80 26.77 9.91 -8.14
N GLN A 81 26.32 9.25 -9.19
CA GLN A 81 26.62 9.57 -10.58
C GLN A 81 25.41 10.06 -11.36
N TYR A 82 25.64 10.73 -12.47
CA TYR A 82 24.61 11.14 -13.42
C TYR A 82 25.02 10.75 -14.85
N PRO A 83 24.13 10.12 -15.64
CA PRO A 83 22.77 9.67 -15.25
C PRO A 83 22.81 8.62 -14.14
N PHE A 84 21.73 8.50 -13.38
CA PHE A 84 21.60 7.51 -12.30
C PHE A 84 21.70 6.11 -12.85
N ARG A 85 22.50 5.25 -12.22
CA ARG A 85 22.66 3.86 -12.61
C ARG A 85 21.79 2.95 -11.73
N LEU A 86 21.03 2.08 -12.37
CA LEU A 86 20.20 1.07 -11.70
C LEU A 86 20.59 -0.31 -12.20
N VAL A 87 20.55 -1.31 -11.32
CA VAL A 87 20.79 -2.73 -11.67
C VAL A 87 19.56 -3.53 -11.33
N SER A 88 19.07 -4.30 -12.29
CA SER A 88 17.95 -5.21 -12.07
C SER A 88 18.39 -6.56 -11.53
N SER A 89 17.47 -7.32 -10.98
CA SER A 89 17.69 -8.69 -10.50
C SER A 89 18.15 -9.66 -11.61
N GLY A 90 17.85 -9.34 -12.87
CA GLY A 90 18.37 -10.05 -14.05
C GLY A 90 19.79 -9.62 -14.44
N GLY A 91 20.43 -8.71 -13.70
CA GLY A 91 21.78 -8.20 -13.99
C GLY A 91 21.86 -7.16 -15.09
N LYS A 92 20.72 -6.62 -15.53
CA LYS A 92 20.65 -5.57 -16.53
C LYS A 92 20.94 -4.21 -15.90
N GLU A 93 21.87 -3.47 -16.49
CA GLU A 93 22.12 -2.08 -16.13
C GLU A 93 21.21 -1.14 -16.93
N VAL A 94 20.65 -0.18 -16.25
CA VAL A 94 19.82 0.88 -16.83
C VAL A 94 20.30 2.23 -16.30
N PHE A 95 20.40 3.19 -17.20
CA PHE A 95 20.72 4.57 -16.87
C PHE A 95 19.51 5.46 -17.06
N ALA A 96 19.25 6.34 -16.12
CA ALA A 96 18.10 7.22 -16.12
C ALA A 96 18.45 8.63 -15.64
N ASP A 97 17.88 9.64 -16.29
CA ASP A 97 18.04 11.05 -15.89
C ASP A 97 17.21 11.37 -14.63
N SER A 98 16.17 10.60 -14.36
CA SER A 98 15.30 10.75 -13.19
C SER A 98 14.78 9.40 -12.74
N VAL A 99 14.63 9.23 -11.41
CA VAL A 99 14.08 8.02 -10.80
C VAL A 99 12.94 8.39 -9.86
N ILE A 100 11.81 7.73 -10.02
CA ILE A 100 10.66 7.84 -9.12
C ILE A 100 10.58 6.56 -8.28
N LEU A 101 10.80 6.70 -6.98
CA LEU A 101 10.66 5.60 -6.03
C LEU A 101 9.18 5.43 -5.64
N ALA A 102 8.56 4.36 -6.10
CA ALA A 102 7.18 4.02 -5.82
C ALA A 102 7.07 2.56 -5.32
N THR A 103 7.94 2.22 -4.37
CA THR A 103 8.15 0.85 -3.87
C THR A 103 7.02 0.32 -2.99
N GLY A 104 6.01 1.16 -2.69
CA GLY A 104 4.87 0.79 -1.88
C GLY A 104 5.20 0.65 -0.39
N ALA A 105 4.33 -0.03 0.33
CA ALA A 105 4.50 -0.33 1.74
C ALA A 105 3.85 -1.67 2.07
N ASN A 106 4.39 -2.36 3.06
CA ASN A 106 3.83 -3.58 3.60
C ASN A 106 3.36 -3.36 5.03
N ALA A 107 2.27 -4.02 5.39
CA ALA A 107 1.81 -4.09 6.76
C ALA A 107 2.88 -4.75 7.64
N ARG A 108 3.02 -4.24 8.86
CA ARG A 108 3.85 -4.87 9.89
C ARG A 108 3.00 -5.83 10.69
N TRP A 109 2.97 -7.05 10.25
CA TRP A 109 2.27 -8.11 10.94
C TRP A 109 2.89 -8.44 12.30
N LEU A 110 2.08 -8.92 13.24
CA LEU A 110 2.55 -9.36 14.55
C LEU A 110 3.22 -10.72 14.48
N GLY A 111 2.96 -11.48 13.41
CA GLY A 111 3.44 -12.86 13.24
C GLY A 111 2.64 -13.87 14.06
N LEU A 112 1.39 -13.55 14.39
CA LEU A 112 0.52 -14.45 15.13
C LEU A 112 -0.03 -15.56 14.24
N PRO A 113 -0.30 -16.76 14.81
CA PRO A 113 -0.96 -17.83 14.06
C PRO A 113 -2.26 -17.36 13.43
N ASN A 114 -2.47 -17.66 12.16
CA ASN A 114 -3.64 -17.30 11.35
C ASN A 114 -3.84 -15.80 11.03
N GLU A 115 -2.98 -14.90 11.48
CA GLU A 115 -3.11 -13.47 11.25
C GLU A 115 -3.28 -13.14 9.77
N GLU A 116 -2.35 -13.56 8.92
CA GLU A 116 -2.41 -13.34 7.47
C GLU A 116 -3.63 -14.04 6.83
N LYS A 117 -3.94 -15.25 7.27
CA LYS A 117 -5.10 -15.99 6.76
C LYS A 117 -6.40 -15.24 7.04
N LEU A 118 -6.57 -14.70 8.23
CA LEU A 118 -7.76 -13.94 8.62
C LEU A 118 -7.81 -12.61 7.86
N ALA A 119 -6.68 -11.95 7.66
CA ALA A 119 -6.62 -10.72 6.88
C ALA A 119 -7.03 -10.94 5.42
N GLN A 120 -6.53 -12.01 4.79
CA GLN A 120 -6.84 -12.32 3.39
C GLN A 120 -8.25 -12.85 3.15
N SER A 121 -8.89 -13.43 4.18
CA SER A 121 -10.22 -14.02 4.07
C SER A 121 -11.37 -13.12 4.55
N GLY A 122 -11.09 -11.86 4.91
CA GLY A 122 -12.07 -11.00 5.56
C GLY A 122 -12.46 -11.46 6.97
N GLY A 123 -11.59 -12.23 7.62
CA GLY A 123 -11.82 -12.86 8.94
C GLY A 123 -11.66 -11.92 10.14
N GLY A 124 -11.80 -10.61 9.95
CA GLY A 124 -11.78 -9.60 11.02
C GLY A 124 -10.40 -9.10 11.41
N VAL A 125 -9.37 -9.36 10.60
CA VAL A 125 -8.03 -8.79 10.76
C VAL A 125 -7.74 -7.87 9.58
N SER A 126 -7.34 -6.63 9.85
CA SER A 126 -6.97 -5.65 8.85
C SER A 126 -5.73 -4.88 9.26
N ALA A 127 -4.97 -4.40 8.29
CA ALA A 127 -3.86 -3.48 8.47
C ALA A 127 -4.17 -2.07 7.92
N CYS A 128 -5.41 -1.79 7.57
CA CYS A 128 -5.85 -0.52 7.00
C CYS A 128 -7.26 -0.15 7.49
N ALA A 129 -7.33 0.62 8.56
CA ALA A 129 -8.61 1.05 9.12
C ALA A 129 -9.46 1.87 8.12
N VAL A 130 -8.82 2.71 7.31
CA VAL A 130 -9.50 3.55 6.30
C VAL A 130 -10.08 2.70 5.16
N CYS A 131 -9.41 1.58 4.82
CA CYS A 131 -9.88 0.68 3.78
C CYS A 131 -11.09 -0.15 4.24
N ASP A 132 -10.99 -0.73 5.43
CA ASP A 132 -11.87 -1.81 5.87
C ASP A 132 -12.81 -1.42 7.00
N GLY A 133 -12.52 -0.35 7.75
CA GLY A 133 -13.27 0.03 8.96
C GLY A 133 -14.75 0.31 8.71
N ALA A 134 -15.14 0.70 7.51
CA ALA A 134 -16.52 0.92 7.13
C ALA A 134 -17.28 -0.35 6.72
N LEU A 135 -16.57 -1.47 6.49
CA LEU A 135 -17.17 -2.73 6.07
C LEU A 135 -18.15 -3.27 7.12
N PRO A 136 -19.23 -3.94 6.70
CA PRO A 136 -20.26 -4.48 7.61
C PRO A 136 -19.69 -5.37 8.71
N ALA A 137 -18.59 -6.10 8.45
CA ALA A 137 -17.95 -6.99 9.41
C ALA A 137 -17.36 -6.26 10.63
N PHE A 138 -17.05 -4.97 10.51
CA PHE A 138 -16.45 -4.16 11.58
C PHE A 138 -17.44 -3.21 12.25
N ARG A 139 -18.61 -2.97 11.63
CA ARG A 139 -19.62 -2.05 12.17
C ARG A 139 -20.24 -2.58 13.45
N ASP A 140 -20.41 -1.70 14.42
CA ASP A 140 -21.04 -1.99 15.71
C ASP A 140 -20.36 -3.11 16.52
N GLN A 141 -19.10 -3.44 16.15
CA GLN A 141 -18.28 -4.41 16.85
C GLN A 141 -17.32 -3.74 17.85
N VAL A 142 -16.79 -4.54 18.77
CA VAL A 142 -15.63 -4.15 19.58
C VAL A 142 -14.37 -4.40 18.75
N LEU A 143 -13.63 -3.34 18.42
CA LEU A 143 -12.44 -3.43 17.59
C LEU A 143 -11.19 -3.19 18.42
N ALA A 144 -10.17 -4.01 18.21
CA ALA A 144 -8.86 -3.84 18.84
C ALA A 144 -7.87 -3.26 17.85
N VAL A 145 -7.21 -2.15 18.23
CA VAL A 145 -6.09 -1.55 17.50
C VAL A 145 -4.79 -1.89 18.20
N ILE A 146 -3.91 -2.60 17.51
CA ILE A 146 -2.64 -3.06 18.09
C ILE A 146 -1.53 -2.09 17.69
N GLY A 147 -1.07 -1.29 18.63
CA GLY A 147 0.01 -0.33 18.39
C GLY A 147 -0.02 0.84 19.36
N GLY A 148 0.94 1.76 19.23
CA GLY A 148 1.06 2.93 20.11
C GLY A 148 1.83 4.08 19.45
N GLY A 149 1.94 4.07 18.12
CA GLY A 149 2.44 5.18 17.31
C GLY A 149 1.31 6.01 16.72
N ASP A 150 1.63 7.07 15.97
CA ASP A 150 0.64 7.96 15.36
C ASP A 150 -0.36 7.20 14.48
N SER A 151 0.10 6.27 13.65
CA SER A 151 -0.80 5.45 12.81
C SER A 151 -1.83 4.68 13.62
N ALA A 152 -1.44 4.09 14.77
CA ALA A 152 -2.40 3.38 15.61
C ALA A 152 -3.42 4.33 16.25
N MET A 153 -3.01 5.55 16.59
CA MET A 153 -3.91 6.58 17.12
C MET A 153 -4.88 7.07 16.02
N GLU A 154 -4.39 7.29 14.81
CA GLU A 154 -5.21 7.67 13.65
C GLU A 154 -6.24 6.58 13.33
N ASP A 155 -5.80 5.33 13.27
CA ASP A 155 -6.67 4.19 13.03
C ASP A 155 -7.73 4.04 14.13
N ALA A 156 -7.33 4.17 15.40
CA ALA A 156 -8.25 4.11 16.53
C ALA A 156 -9.32 5.21 16.44
N LEU A 157 -8.92 6.45 16.20
CA LEU A 157 -9.85 7.58 16.02
C LEU A 157 -10.77 7.38 14.81
N TYR A 158 -10.25 6.86 13.71
CA TYR A 158 -11.06 6.62 12.53
C TYR A 158 -12.12 5.56 12.80
N LEU A 159 -11.75 4.46 13.47
CA LEU A 159 -12.64 3.35 13.76
C LEU A 159 -13.77 3.69 14.74
N THR A 160 -13.61 4.72 15.58
CA THR A 160 -14.71 5.19 16.47
C THR A 160 -15.96 5.62 15.70
N LYS A 161 -15.85 5.92 14.40
CA LYS A 161 -17.00 6.27 13.54
C LYS A 161 -17.92 5.09 13.23
N PHE A 162 -17.41 3.87 13.36
CA PHE A 162 -18.09 2.65 12.92
C PHE A 162 -18.25 1.62 14.03
N ALA A 163 -17.26 1.53 14.92
CA ALA A 163 -17.21 0.55 15.99
C ALA A 163 -18.13 0.92 17.16
N LYS A 164 -18.61 -0.08 17.86
CA LYS A 164 -19.27 0.10 19.16
C LYS A 164 -18.28 0.55 20.22
N GLU A 165 -17.07 0.03 20.18
CA GLU A 165 -15.97 0.33 21.09
C GLU A 165 -14.66 0.09 20.37
N VAL A 166 -13.65 0.93 20.63
CA VAL A 166 -12.29 0.75 20.15
C VAL A 166 -11.35 0.58 21.33
N VAL A 167 -10.63 -0.53 21.37
CA VAL A 167 -9.66 -0.86 22.40
C VAL A 167 -8.26 -0.76 21.83
N VAL A 168 -7.43 0.12 22.35
CA VAL A 168 -6.03 0.22 21.96
C VAL A 168 -5.18 -0.70 22.82
N VAL A 169 -4.49 -1.64 22.18
CA VAL A 169 -3.59 -2.58 22.85
C VAL A 169 -2.15 -2.18 22.55
N HIS A 170 -1.43 -1.80 23.60
CA HIS A 170 -0.04 -1.37 23.50
C HIS A 170 0.85 -2.08 24.53
N ARG A 171 2.09 -2.42 24.12
CA ARG A 171 3.03 -3.19 24.95
C ARG A 171 3.80 -2.37 25.98
N ARG A 172 3.63 -1.05 26.01
CA ARG A 172 4.33 -0.12 26.92
C ARG A 172 3.31 0.69 27.70
N ASP A 173 3.75 1.31 28.78
CA ASP A 173 2.91 2.15 29.64
C ASP A 173 2.64 3.53 29.00
N GLU A 174 3.48 3.95 28.04
CA GLU A 174 3.32 5.22 27.34
C GLU A 174 3.27 5.02 25.82
N PHE A 175 2.41 5.78 25.15
CA PHE A 175 2.36 5.81 23.69
C PHE A 175 3.61 6.45 23.10
N ARG A 176 4.03 5.95 21.92
CA ARG A 176 5.09 6.56 21.11
C ARG A 176 4.55 7.62 20.15
N ALA A 177 3.26 7.76 20.08
CA ALA A 177 2.59 8.77 19.27
C ALA A 177 2.96 10.19 19.73
N SER A 178 2.79 11.16 18.85
CA SER A 178 2.89 12.57 19.22
C SER A 178 1.90 12.88 20.35
N LYS A 179 2.24 13.83 21.23
CA LYS A 179 1.38 14.19 22.36
C LYS A 179 -0.04 14.53 21.92
N ILE A 180 -0.17 15.29 20.83
CA ILE A 180 -1.46 15.70 20.29
C ILE A 180 -2.31 14.52 19.82
N MET A 181 -1.69 13.48 19.28
CA MET A 181 -2.41 12.28 18.83
C MET A 181 -2.79 11.39 20.02
N ALA A 182 -1.91 11.24 21.01
CA ALA A 182 -2.21 10.50 22.23
C ALA A 182 -3.36 11.15 23.01
N GLU A 183 -3.36 12.48 23.19
CA GLU A 183 -4.42 13.24 23.88
C GLU A 183 -5.79 13.16 23.17
N ARG A 184 -5.83 12.91 21.86
CA ARG A 184 -7.08 12.75 21.13
C ARG A 184 -7.73 11.37 21.33
N VAL A 185 -6.93 10.39 21.68
CA VAL A 185 -7.39 8.99 21.86
C VAL A 185 -7.78 8.71 23.30
N LEU A 186 -7.12 9.37 24.27
CA LEU A 186 -7.42 9.30 25.71
C LEU A 186 -8.62 10.18 26.08
#